data_470f3a0670590f27491a7ad1018cef4d
#
_entry.id   470f3a0670590f27491a7ad1018cef4d
#
_cell.length_a   1.000
_cell.length_b   1.000
_cell.length_c   1.000
_cell.angle_alpha   90.00
_cell.angle_beta   90.00
_cell.angle_gamma   90.00
#
_symmetry.space_group_name_H-M   'P 1'
#
loop_
_entity.id
_entity.type
_entity.pdbx_description
1 polymer ?
#
loop_
_entity_poly.entity_id
_entity_poly.type
_entity_poly.pdbx_seq_one_letter_code
_entity_poly.pdbx_strand_id
1 'polypeptide(L)'
;YKETRPRVAGPLCYEPWGPESMRVLKVCCTKAICQACDVQLEIRGHDLCPFCRCEPLSAADELAKLEHWAAKDSAAAVCQLGSCYRRGDLGLDIDAPRAVALYERAVELGDAKAVVHLGLMLAEGDGCPKDEARAAALFEALSKAKGPWAPWAENALGRLATNPHDAAKHWRRAADDGFS
;
A
#
# COMPACT_ATOMS: atom_id res chain seq x y z
N TYR A 1 21.38 29.81 7.51
CA TYR A 1 20.11 29.61 6.78
C TYR A 1 19.50 28.30 7.26
N LYS A 2 18.53 28.38 8.20
CA LYS A 2 17.65 27.27 8.55
C LYS A 2 16.56 27.22 7.48
N GLU A 3 16.81 26.48 6.41
CA GLU A 3 15.75 26.09 5.50
C GLU A 3 14.74 25.22 6.25
N THR A 4 13.56 25.77 6.48
CA THR A 4 12.38 25.04 6.91
C THR A 4 11.97 24.12 5.75
N ARG A 5 12.49 22.88 5.76
CA ARG A 5 12.10 21.86 4.80
C ARG A 5 10.60 21.62 4.92
N PRO A 6 9.84 21.65 3.83
CA PRO A 6 8.43 21.35 3.89
C PRO A 6 8.26 19.93 4.43
N ARG A 7 7.41 19.77 5.47
CA ARG A 7 7.16 18.48 6.16
C ARG A 7 6.60 17.36 5.28
N VAL A 8 6.41 17.64 3.99
CA VAL A 8 5.74 16.78 3.01
C VAL A 8 6.66 16.35 1.86
N ALA A 9 7.95 16.68 1.90
CA ALA A 9 8.89 16.30 0.85
C ALA A 9 9.52 14.92 1.12
N GLY A 10 9.72 14.12 0.09
CA GLY A 10 10.44 12.85 0.16
C GLY A 10 11.90 13.08 0.57
N PRO A 11 12.54 12.11 1.26
CA PRO A 11 13.88 12.28 1.85
C PRO A 11 15.00 12.44 0.83
N LEU A 12 14.76 12.14 -0.44
CA LEU A 12 15.79 12.20 -1.48
C LEU A 12 15.48 13.20 -2.61
N CYS A 13 14.23 13.35 -3.02
CA CYS A 13 13.85 14.20 -4.14
C CYS A 13 13.42 15.62 -3.71
N TYR A 14 13.12 15.83 -2.43
CA TYR A 14 12.52 17.07 -1.90
C TYR A 14 11.17 17.45 -2.53
N GLU A 15 10.65 16.61 -3.42
CA GLU A 15 9.31 16.76 -3.96
C GLU A 15 8.26 16.37 -2.91
N PRO A 16 7.07 16.98 -2.95
CA PRO A 16 5.96 16.53 -2.13
C PRO A 16 5.77 15.03 -2.31
N TRP A 17 5.60 14.30 -1.21
CA TRP A 17 5.27 12.89 -1.28
C TRP A 17 4.01 12.73 -2.14
N GLY A 18 4.12 11.99 -3.22
CA GLY A 18 2.98 11.52 -3.96
C GLY A 18 2.06 10.64 -3.10
N PRO A 19 0.98 10.10 -3.65
CA PRO A 19 0.09 9.17 -2.95
C PRO A 19 0.91 8.09 -2.25
N GLU A 20 0.47 7.62 -1.08
CA GLU A 20 1.15 6.52 -0.36
C GLU A 20 1.32 5.26 -1.22
N SER A 21 0.47 5.09 -2.26
CA SER A 21 0.59 4.06 -3.27
C SER A 21 1.91 4.08 -4.04
N MET A 22 2.56 5.25 -4.13
CA MET A 22 3.85 5.42 -4.81
C MET A 22 5.05 5.31 -3.87
N ARG A 23 4.85 4.83 -2.66
CA ARG A 23 5.93 4.61 -1.69
C ARG A 23 6.34 3.15 -1.68
N VAL A 24 7.64 2.92 -1.79
CA VAL A 24 8.26 1.60 -1.68
C VAL A 24 8.85 1.45 -0.28
N LEU A 25 8.47 0.38 0.41
CA LEU A 25 9.04 0.04 1.70
C LEU A 25 10.39 -0.64 1.51
N LYS A 26 11.43 -0.07 2.10
CA LYS A 26 12.74 -0.76 2.18
C LYS A 26 12.73 -1.70 3.39
N VAL A 27 12.58 -2.98 3.13
CA VAL A 27 12.43 -4.04 4.16
C VAL A 27 13.63 -4.12 5.11
N CYS A 28 14.83 -3.75 4.64
CA CYS A 28 16.04 -3.77 5.43
C CYS A 28 16.00 -2.84 6.67
N CYS A 29 15.23 -1.74 6.62
CA CYS A 29 15.16 -0.74 7.68
C CYS A 29 13.76 -0.15 7.91
N THR A 30 12.73 -0.70 7.28
CA THR A 30 11.31 -0.27 7.33
C THR A 30 11.05 1.20 6.96
N LYS A 31 11.99 1.84 6.28
CA LYS A 31 11.80 3.21 5.77
C LYS A 31 11.19 3.18 4.38
N ALA A 32 10.26 4.09 4.14
CA ALA A 32 9.63 4.25 2.83
C ALA A 32 10.40 5.27 1.98
N ILE A 33 10.47 4.98 0.68
CA ILE A 33 11.01 5.86 -0.36
C ILE A 33 9.93 6.04 -1.43
N CYS A 34 9.88 7.18 -2.10
CA CYS A 34 8.99 7.31 -3.25
C CYS A 34 9.48 6.43 -4.41
N GLN A 35 8.54 5.87 -5.16
CA GLN A 35 8.86 4.96 -6.25
C GLN A 35 9.79 5.58 -7.31
N ALA A 36 9.59 6.86 -7.64
CA ALA A 36 10.44 7.56 -8.60
C ALA A 36 11.91 7.66 -8.13
N CYS A 37 12.14 7.94 -6.85
CA CYS A 37 13.48 7.95 -6.30
C CYS A 37 14.10 6.55 -6.22
N ASP A 38 13.29 5.53 -5.94
CA ASP A 38 13.76 4.14 -5.91
C ASP A 38 14.25 3.69 -7.29
N VAL A 39 13.45 3.91 -8.32
CA VAL A 39 13.83 3.65 -9.72
C VAL A 39 15.06 4.44 -10.14
N GLN A 40 15.18 5.73 -9.75
CA GLN A 40 16.35 6.54 -10.07
C GLN A 40 17.63 6.04 -9.40
N LEU A 41 17.55 5.49 -8.19
CA LEU A 41 18.70 4.88 -7.52
C LEU A 41 19.16 3.62 -8.27
N GLU A 42 18.22 2.77 -8.69
CA GLU A 42 18.51 1.57 -9.49
C GLU A 42 19.15 1.93 -10.83
N ILE A 43 18.61 2.91 -11.58
CA ILE A 43 19.15 3.38 -12.85
C ILE A 43 20.58 3.91 -12.71
N ARG A 44 20.89 4.56 -11.58
CA ARG A 44 22.22 5.11 -11.31
C ARG A 44 23.21 4.10 -10.74
N GLY A 45 22.82 2.84 -10.60
CA GLY A 45 23.67 1.78 -10.03
C GLY A 45 23.94 1.94 -8.55
N HIS A 46 23.02 2.55 -7.80
CA HIS A 46 23.12 2.64 -6.35
C HIS A 46 22.47 1.40 -5.74
N ASP A 47 23.25 0.32 -5.62
CA ASP A 47 22.77 -0.96 -5.12
C ASP A 47 22.48 -0.96 -3.62
N LEU A 48 23.03 0.00 -2.88
CA LEU A 48 22.88 0.08 -1.44
C LEU A 48 21.59 0.80 -1.03
N CYS A 49 20.97 0.34 0.04
CA CYS A 49 19.82 1.03 0.63
C CYS A 49 20.16 2.49 0.96
N PRO A 50 19.35 3.48 0.50
CA PRO A 50 19.66 4.89 0.71
C PRO A 50 19.61 5.33 2.19
N PHE A 51 19.02 4.53 3.06
CA PHE A 51 18.84 4.85 4.47
C PHE A 51 19.85 4.15 5.39
N CYS A 52 20.02 2.84 5.24
CA CYS A 52 20.88 2.05 6.12
C CYS A 52 22.15 1.55 5.43
N ARG A 53 22.28 1.79 4.11
CA ARG A 53 23.44 1.40 3.27
C ARG A 53 23.73 -0.09 3.26
N CYS A 54 22.78 -0.95 3.61
CA CYS A 54 22.94 -2.38 3.42
C CYS A 54 22.88 -2.73 1.92
N GLU A 55 23.52 -3.81 1.55
CA GLU A 55 23.42 -4.42 0.24
C GLU A 55 21.99 -4.92 -0.05
N PRO A 56 21.62 -5.09 -1.32
CA PRO A 56 20.38 -5.76 -1.69
C PRO A 56 20.26 -7.10 -0.97
N LEU A 57 19.09 -7.37 -0.43
CA LEU A 57 18.82 -8.63 0.26
C LEU A 57 18.51 -9.73 -0.75
N SER A 58 18.90 -10.96 -0.47
CA SER A 58 18.33 -12.10 -1.17
C SER A 58 16.84 -12.21 -0.86
N ALA A 59 16.06 -12.87 -1.74
CA ALA A 59 14.62 -13.07 -1.51
C ALA A 59 14.35 -13.74 -0.15
N ALA A 60 15.17 -14.69 0.26
CA ALA A 60 15.06 -15.36 1.55
C ALA A 60 15.33 -14.43 2.74
N ASP A 61 16.38 -13.59 2.64
CA ASP A 61 16.71 -12.62 3.69
C ASP A 61 15.67 -11.49 3.77
N GLU A 62 15.12 -11.09 2.61
CA GLU A 62 14.04 -10.10 2.55
C GLU A 62 12.78 -10.64 3.23
N LEU A 63 12.40 -11.88 2.94
CA LEU A 63 11.28 -12.54 3.59
C LEU A 63 11.48 -12.64 5.10
N ALA A 64 12.65 -13.12 5.56
CA ALA A 64 12.94 -13.26 6.98
C ALA A 64 12.86 -11.93 7.73
N LYS A 65 13.37 -10.83 7.12
CA LYS A 65 13.24 -9.48 7.70
C LYS A 65 11.80 -8.98 7.68
N LEU A 66 11.05 -9.24 6.63
CA LEU A 66 9.64 -8.86 6.53
C LEU A 66 8.82 -9.55 7.61
N GLU A 67 9.04 -10.85 7.83
CA GLU A 67 8.41 -11.62 8.91
C GLU A 67 8.80 -11.09 10.30
N HIS A 68 10.06 -10.75 10.50
CA HIS A 68 10.54 -10.15 11.73
C HIS A 68 9.83 -8.81 12.05
N TRP A 69 9.66 -7.95 11.07
CA TRP A 69 8.95 -6.68 11.25
C TRP A 69 7.44 -6.86 11.39
N ALA A 70 6.87 -7.83 10.69
CA ALA A 70 5.46 -8.20 10.85
C ALA A 70 5.17 -8.74 12.27
N ALA A 71 6.09 -9.51 12.84
CA ALA A 71 6.01 -9.99 14.22
C ALA A 71 6.09 -8.85 15.27
N LYS A 72 6.65 -7.70 14.89
CA LYS A 72 6.70 -6.48 15.71
C LYS A 72 5.54 -5.50 15.44
N ASP A 73 4.47 -5.98 14.84
CA ASP A 73 3.27 -5.19 14.51
C ASP A 73 3.55 -3.96 13.64
N SER A 74 4.57 -4.03 12.78
CA SER A 74 4.75 -3.03 11.73
C SER A 74 3.65 -3.18 10.70
N ALA A 75 2.65 -2.28 10.70
CA ALA A 75 1.50 -2.32 9.80
C ALA A 75 1.90 -2.45 8.32
N ALA A 76 2.90 -1.66 7.91
CA ALA A 76 3.43 -1.69 6.55
C ALA A 76 4.09 -3.04 6.20
N ALA A 77 4.80 -3.67 7.15
CA ALA A 77 5.42 -4.97 6.92
C ALA A 77 4.37 -6.09 6.85
N VAL A 78 3.35 -6.05 7.71
CA VAL A 78 2.22 -6.99 7.66
C VAL A 78 1.48 -6.88 6.32
N CYS A 79 1.18 -5.66 5.86
CA CYS A 79 0.56 -5.42 4.56
C CYS A 79 1.43 -5.93 3.40
N GLN A 80 2.74 -5.68 3.44
CA GLN A 80 3.67 -6.16 2.42
C GLN A 80 3.75 -7.69 2.39
N LEU A 81 3.79 -8.34 3.56
CA LEU A 81 3.79 -9.80 3.67
C LEU A 81 2.49 -10.40 3.09
N GLY A 82 1.34 -9.77 3.35
CA GLY A 82 0.07 -10.13 2.71
C GLY A 82 0.15 -10.05 1.18
N SER A 83 0.80 -9.02 0.64
CA SER A 83 1.01 -8.88 -0.79
C SER A 83 1.92 -9.97 -1.36
N CYS A 84 2.95 -10.41 -0.62
CA CYS A 84 3.81 -11.52 -1.03
C CYS A 84 3.03 -12.85 -1.10
N TYR A 85 2.19 -13.17 -0.13
CA TYR A 85 1.34 -14.36 -0.18
C TYR A 85 0.29 -14.30 -1.30
N ARG A 86 -0.25 -13.11 -1.58
CA ARG A 86 -1.23 -12.96 -2.67
C ARG A 86 -0.62 -13.23 -4.05
N ARG A 87 0.64 -12.83 -4.27
CA ARG A 87 1.31 -12.91 -5.58
C ARG A 87 2.29 -14.07 -5.72
N GLY A 88 2.67 -14.72 -4.64
CA GLY A 88 3.74 -15.71 -4.65
C GLY A 88 5.14 -15.09 -4.76
N ASP A 89 5.32 -13.85 -4.23
CA ASP A 89 6.63 -13.19 -4.26
C ASP A 89 7.57 -13.79 -3.21
N LEU A 90 8.87 -13.52 -3.36
CA LEU A 90 9.94 -13.96 -2.44
C LEU A 90 10.06 -15.48 -2.27
N GLY A 91 9.59 -16.26 -3.26
CA GLY A 91 9.62 -17.72 -3.22
C GLY A 91 8.49 -18.35 -2.39
N LEU A 92 7.50 -17.59 -2.00
CA LEU A 92 6.29 -18.09 -1.33
C LEU A 92 5.32 -18.68 -2.35
N ASP A 93 4.56 -19.69 -1.94
CA ASP A 93 3.39 -20.12 -2.68
C ASP A 93 2.25 -19.10 -2.52
N ILE A 94 1.40 -19.01 -3.56
CA ILE A 94 0.21 -18.16 -3.51
C ILE A 94 -0.76 -18.72 -2.46
N ASP A 95 -1.08 -17.90 -1.47
CA ASP A 95 -2.01 -18.23 -0.39
C ASP A 95 -2.95 -17.04 -0.13
N ALA A 96 -4.02 -16.96 -0.91
CA ALA A 96 -4.98 -15.87 -0.82
C ALA A 96 -5.70 -15.81 0.54
N PRO A 97 -6.14 -16.92 1.17
CA PRO A 97 -6.69 -16.88 2.53
C PRO A 97 -5.73 -16.30 3.56
N ARG A 98 -4.45 -16.64 3.49
CA ARG A 98 -3.42 -16.10 4.37
C ARG A 98 -3.16 -14.61 4.12
N ALA A 99 -3.20 -14.20 2.86
CA ALA A 99 -3.11 -12.79 2.50
C ALA A 99 -4.28 -11.97 3.09
N VAL A 100 -5.51 -12.48 3.05
CA VAL A 100 -6.68 -11.84 3.68
C VAL A 100 -6.46 -11.65 5.18
N ALA A 101 -6.04 -12.69 5.91
CA ALA A 101 -5.78 -12.59 7.35
C ALA A 101 -4.69 -11.55 7.68
N LEU A 102 -3.64 -11.47 6.86
CA LEU A 102 -2.58 -10.46 7.03
C LEU A 102 -3.09 -9.04 6.73
N TYR A 103 -3.91 -8.86 5.70
CA TYR A 103 -4.51 -7.56 5.43
C TYR A 103 -5.48 -7.13 6.53
N GLU A 104 -6.29 -8.04 7.08
CA GLU A 104 -7.14 -7.75 8.23
C GLU A 104 -6.32 -7.23 9.42
N ARG A 105 -5.24 -7.95 9.77
CA ARG A 105 -4.31 -7.49 10.81
C ARG A 105 -3.68 -6.13 10.49
N ALA A 106 -3.26 -5.90 9.25
CA ALA A 106 -2.67 -4.61 8.84
C ALA A 106 -3.70 -3.47 8.93
N VAL A 107 -4.99 -3.73 8.64
CA VAL A 107 -6.10 -2.77 8.83
C VAL A 107 -6.28 -2.44 10.31
N GLU A 108 -6.26 -3.42 11.20
CA GLU A 108 -6.30 -3.22 12.65
C GLU A 108 -5.13 -2.37 13.16
N LEU A 109 -3.95 -2.52 12.55
CA LEU A 109 -2.77 -1.72 12.83
C LEU A 109 -2.78 -0.33 12.15
N GLY A 110 -3.83 0.00 11.39
CA GLY A 110 -4.05 1.31 10.79
C GLY A 110 -3.40 1.52 9.42
N ASP A 111 -3.05 0.47 8.70
CA ASP A 111 -2.51 0.59 7.33
C ASP A 111 -3.63 0.85 6.31
N ALA A 112 -3.67 2.06 5.75
CA ALA A 112 -4.67 2.46 4.77
C ALA A 112 -4.53 1.70 3.42
N LYS A 113 -3.32 1.26 3.06
CA LYS A 113 -3.08 0.45 1.87
C LYS A 113 -3.70 -0.94 2.02
N ALA A 114 -3.61 -1.51 3.22
CA ALA A 114 -4.22 -2.80 3.51
C ALA A 114 -5.76 -2.76 3.38
N VAL A 115 -6.41 -1.63 3.72
CA VAL A 115 -7.85 -1.44 3.51
C VAL A 115 -8.22 -1.61 2.02
N VAL A 116 -7.42 -1.03 1.12
CA VAL A 116 -7.65 -1.16 -0.33
C VAL A 116 -7.50 -2.62 -0.77
N HIS A 117 -6.43 -3.29 -0.36
CA HIS A 117 -6.21 -4.69 -0.74
C HIS A 117 -7.29 -5.61 -0.19
N LEU A 118 -7.63 -5.48 1.09
CA LEU A 118 -8.70 -6.26 1.72
C LEU A 118 -10.05 -6.03 1.05
N GLY A 119 -10.39 -4.77 0.79
CA GLY A 119 -11.66 -4.41 0.13
C GLY A 119 -11.77 -5.02 -1.27
N LEU A 120 -10.69 -5.02 -2.05
CA LEU A 120 -10.68 -5.67 -3.36
C LEU A 120 -10.83 -7.19 -3.25
N MET A 121 -10.13 -7.85 -2.33
CA MET A 121 -10.26 -9.30 -2.12
C MET A 121 -11.67 -9.69 -1.68
N LEU A 122 -12.30 -8.93 -0.79
CA LEU A 122 -13.70 -9.13 -0.39
C LEU A 122 -14.68 -8.92 -1.56
N ALA A 123 -14.46 -7.90 -2.39
CA ALA A 123 -15.31 -7.61 -3.54
C ALA A 123 -15.23 -8.69 -4.62
N GLU A 124 -14.06 -9.29 -4.81
CA GLU A 124 -13.80 -10.33 -5.80
C GLU A 124 -14.08 -11.74 -5.27
N GLY A 125 -14.03 -11.94 -3.95
CA GLY A 125 -14.08 -13.24 -3.31
C GLY A 125 -12.75 -14.00 -3.44
N ASP A 126 -11.63 -13.27 -3.49
CA ASP A 126 -10.29 -13.83 -3.59
C ASP A 126 -9.78 -14.23 -2.20
N GLY A 127 -9.66 -15.53 -1.94
CA GLY A 127 -9.22 -16.09 -0.65
C GLY A 127 -10.23 -16.01 0.49
N CYS A 128 -11.41 -15.43 0.27
CA CYS A 128 -12.50 -15.32 1.22
C CYS A 128 -13.85 -15.35 0.51
N PRO A 129 -14.97 -15.60 1.24
CA PRO A 129 -16.30 -15.42 0.66
C PRO A 129 -16.49 -13.99 0.15
N LYS A 130 -17.07 -13.86 -1.04
CA LYS A 130 -17.38 -12.55 -1.64
C LYS A 130 -18.33 -11.76 -0.74
N ASP A 131 -17.93 -10.54 -0.36
CA ASP A 131 -18.72 -9.62 0.48
C ASP A 131 -18.54 -8.18 0.00
N GLU A 132 -19.34 -7.82 -0.99
CA GLU A 132 -19.33 -6.46 -1.57
C GLU A 132 -19.82 -5.41 -0.55
N ALA A 133 -20.67 -5.78 0.40
CA ALA A 133 -21.18 -4.85 1.40
C ALA A 133 -20.07 -4.46 2.39
N ARG A 134 -19.29 -5.45 2.86
CA ARG A 134 -18.12 -5.21 3.71
C ARG A 134 -17.04 -4.44 2.97
N ALA A 135 -16.77 -4.77 1.71
CA ALA A 135 -15.84 -4.02 0.86
C ALA A 135 -16.25 -2.56 0.71
N ALA A 136 -17.51 -2.27 0.41
CA ALA A 136 -18.04 -0.91 0.29
C ALA A 136 -17.89 -0.12 1.61
N ALA A 137 -18.21 -0.74 2.76
CA ALA A 137 -18.04 -0.11 4.07
C ALA A 137 -16.58 0.28 4.36
N LEU A 138 -15.62 -0.58 4.01
CA LEU A 138 -14.18 -0.30 4.14
C LEU A 138 -13.76 0.87 3.26
N PHE A 139 -14.17 0.90 2.00
CA PHE A 139 -13.86 1.99 1.09
C PHE A 139 -14.52 3.31 1.50
N GLU A 140 -15.76 3.29 1.99
CA GLU A 140 -16.40 4.49 2.53
C GLU A 140 -15.66 5.07 3.75
N ALA A 141 -15.21 4.21 4.66
CA ALA A 141 -14.43 4.64 5.82
C ALA A 141 -13.11 5.29 5.37
N LEU A 142 -12.44 4.69 4.39
CA LEU A 142 -11.19 5.18 3.82
C LEU A 142 -11.38 6.52 3.09
N SER A 143 -12.44 6.65 2.29
CA SER A 143 -12.79 7.90 1.60
C SER A 143 -13.07 9.04 2.59
N LYS A 144 -13.84 8.77 3.65
CA LYS A 144 -14.14 9.76 4.72
C LYS A 144 -12.91 10.24 5.48
N ALA A 145 -11.88 9.41 5.58
CA ALA A 145 -10.61 9.78 6.23
C ALA A 145 -9.81 10.83 5.44
N LYS A 146 -10.16 11.13 4.19
CA LYS A 146 -9.52 12.14 3.31
C LYS A 146 -7.99 12.02 3.24
N GLY A 147 -7.49 10.80 3.35
CA GLY A 147 -6.07 10.50 3.21
C GLY A 147 -5.66 10.29 1.75
N PRO A 148 -4.38 10.01 1.50
CA PRO A 148 -3.85 9.80 0.14
C PRO A 148 -4.47 8.59 -0.59
N TRP A 149 -5.19 7.73 0.12
CA TRP A 149 -5.92 6.58 -0.42
C TRP A 149 -7.40 6.86 -0.70
N ALA A 150 -7.93 8.06 -0.34
CA ALA A 150 -9.32 8.41 -0.57
C ALA A 150 -9.72 8.33 -2.07
N PRO A 151 -8.91 8.82 -3.03
CA PRO A 151 -9.25 8.70 -4.45
C PRO A 151 -9.35 7.24 -4.92
N TRP A 152 -8.52 6.35 -4.37
CA TRP A 152 -8.58 4.91 -4.64
C TRP A 152 -9.86 4.28 -4.10
N ALA A 153 -10.27 4.68 -2.89
CA ALA A 153 -11.49 4.22 -2.28
C ALA A 153 -12.72 4.69 -3.09
N GLU A 154 -12.74 5.94 -3.52
CA GLU A 154 -13.80 6.48 -4.39
C GLU A 154 -13.88 5.74 -5.73
N ASN A 155 -12.74 5.46 -6.36
CA ASN A 155 -12.71 4.65 -7.59
C ASN A 155 -13.29 3.24 -7.36
N ALA A 156 -12.88 2.58 -6.25
CA ALA A 156 -13.40 1.26 -5.91
C ALA A 156 -14.90 1.27 -5.63
N LEU A 157 -15.42 2.29 -4.92
CA LEU A 157 -16.84 2.49 -4.70
C LEU A 157 -17.61 2.68 -6.02
N GLY A 158 -17.03 3.43 -6.96
CA GLY A 158 -17.60 3.59 -8.30
C GLY A 158 -17.73 2.26 -9.06
N ARG A 159 -16.78 1.35 -8.89
CA ARG A 159 -16.81 0.00 -9.49
C ARG A 159 -17.84 -0.92 -8.83
N LEU A 160 -18.09 -0.76 -7.53
CA LEU A 160 -19.10 -1.54 -6.79
C LEU A 160 -20.51 -0.99 -6.95
N ALA A 161 -20.67 0.26 -7.37
CA ALA A 161 -21.98 0.89 -7.50
C ALA A 161 -22.83 0.17 -8.56
N THR A 162 -24.02 -0.25 -8.18
CA THR A 162 -25.01 -0.89 -9.07
C THR A 162 -25.71 0.10 -10.00
N ASN A 163 -25.73 1.38 -9.61
CA ASN A 163 -26.38 2.46 -10.34
C ASN A 163 -25.32 3.32 -11.06
N PRO A 164 -25.43 3.53 -12.40
CA PRO A 164 -24.47 4.35 -13.15
C PRO A 164 -24.33 5.79 -12.65
N HIS A 165 -25.41 6.36 -12.08
CA HIS A 165 -25.36 7.72 -11.54
C HIS A 165 -24.50 7.81 -10.29
N ASP A 166 -24.57 6.84 -9.38
CA ASP A 166 -23.78 6.79 -8.18
C ASP A 166 -22.31 6.45 -8.51
N ALA A 167 -22.08 5.54 -9.45
CA ALA A 167 -20.76 5.28 -10.00
C ALA A 167 -20.10 6.57 -10.53
N ALA A 168 -20.81 7.35 -11.33
CA ALA A 168 -20.32 8.62 -11.88
C ALA A 168 -19.98 9.66 -10.79
N LYS A 169 -20.74 9.69 -9.68
CA LYS A 169 -20.44 10.56 -8.53
C LYS A 169 -19.11 10.19 -7.89
N HIS A 170 -18.90 8.90 -7.63
CA HIS A 170 -17.66 8.41 -7.02
C HIS A 170 -16.46 8.66 -7.92
N TRP A 171 -16.55 8.38 -9.22
CA TRP A 171 -15.46 8.64 -10.16
C TRP A 171 -15.13 10.12 -10.30
N ARG A 172 -16.15 11.00 -10.25
CA ARG A 172 -15.92 12.46 -10.26
C ARG A 172 -15.17 12.91 -9.03
N ARG A 173 -15.55 12.41 -7.83
CA ARG A 173 -14.82 12.71 -6.59
C ARG A 173 -13.39 12.19 -6.64
N ALA A 174 -13.18 10.97 -7.13
CA ALA A 174 -11.84 10.43 -7.31
C ALA A 174 -10.98 11.33 -8.21
N ALA A 175 -11.53 11.83 -9.32
CA ALA A 175 -10.84 12.73 -10.25
C ALA A 175 -10.54 14.10 -9.60
N ASP A 176 -11.51 14.68 -8.88
CA ASP A 176 -11.34 15.95 -8.16
C ASP A 176 -10.25 15.86 -7.08
N ASP A 177 -10.09 14.70 -6.46
CA ASP A 177 -9.08 14.40 -5.44
C ASP A 177 -7.72 13.95 -6.05
N GLY A 178 -7.57 13.99 -7.38
CA GLY A 178 -6.30 13.76 -8.08
C GLY A 178 -6.05 12.33 -8.56
N PHE A 179 -7.08 11.52 -8.70
CA PHE A 179 -7.00 10.21 -9.35
C PHE A 179 -7.06 10.40 -10.87
N SER A 180 -5.91 10.32 -11.53
CA SER A 180 -5.77 10.40 -13.00
C SER A 180 -5.35 9.07 -13.61
#